data_26b8fef356b0e2ed50e79c1d5a4685d7
#
_entry.id   26b8fef356b0e2ed50e79c1d5a4685d7
#
_cell.length_a   1.000
_cell.length_b   1.000
_cell.length_c   1.000
_cell.angle_alpha   90.00
_cell.angle_beta   90.00
_cell.angle_gamma   90.00
#
_symmetry.space_group_name_H-M   'P 1'
#
loop_
_entity.id
_entity.type
_entity.pdbx_description
1 polymer ?
#
loop_
_entity_poly.entity_id
_entity_poly.type
_entity_poly.pdbx_seq_one_letter_code
_entity_poly.pdbx_strand_id
1 'polypeptide(L)'
;ITGVGFQPDWVWVKERSSTSDHRLHDSSRGAGKVLRSSSSDAELDRDEIDSFITDGFHISGTSDGIGAVNENSQTYVAWNWKANGGTTSSNTDGSITSTVQANTTAGLSVITYTGGGSAGDTIGHGLNSAPEQVWFKRRGATGNWMNYVKAMGNDGYINLDRTNGKDTGGSPVNSTDPSSSVITLGSFQSLNGNTNTYVAYAFHSVEGYSKFGSYNG
;
A
#
# COMPACT_ATOMS: atom_id res chain seq x y z
N ILE A 1 -2.91 12.66 -17.40
CA ILE A 1 -3.06 11.31 -17.98
C ILE A 1 -4.53 10.95 -17.96
N THR A 2 -5.08 10.58 -19.11
CA THR A 2 -6.48 10.18 -19.30
C THR A 2 -6.54 8.87 -20.10
N GLY A 3 -7.72 8.27 -20.24
CA GLY A 3 -7.90 6.99 -20.93
C GLY A 3 -7.74 5.77 -20.03
N VAL A 4 -7.74 5.96 -18.72
CA VAL A 4 -7.69 4.87 -17.74
C VAL A 4 -9.06 4.15 -17.63
N GLY A 5 -10.16 4.85 -17.96
CA GLY A 5 -11.53 4.34 -17.92
C GLY A 5 -12.19 4.41 -16.55
N PHE A 6 -11.47 4.91 -15.54
CA PHE A 6 -11.98 5.12 -14.18
C PHE A 6 -11.10 6.12 -13.42
N GLN A 7 -11.59 6.66 -12.30
CA GLN A 7 -10.75 7.39 -11.36
C GLN A 7 -9.87 6.37 -10.61
N PRO A 8 -8.54 6.43 -10.76
CA PRO A 8 -7.65 5.62 -9.94
C PRO A 8 -7.70 6.06 -8.48
N ASP A 9 -7.58 5.11 -7.57
CA ASP A 9 -7.44 5.35 -6.14
C ASP A 9 -6.03 5.03 -5.66
N TRP A 10 -5.31 4.23 -6.42
CA TRP A 10 -3.91 3.96 -6.20
C TRP A 10 -3.18 3.90 -7.54
N VAL A 11 -2.10 4.65 -7.66
CA VAL A 11 -1.26 4.75 -8.86
C VAL A 11 0.17 4.42 -8.48
N TRP A 12 0.76 3.48 -9.21
CA TRP A 12 2.17 3.13 -9.11
C TRP A 12 2.87 3.54 -10.40
N VAL A 13 3.78 4.52 -10.32
CA VAL A 13 4.53 5.02 -11.47
C VAL A 13 5.97 4.56 -11.39
N LYS A 14 6.54 4.19 -12.55
CA LYS A 14 7.96 3.88 -12.72
C LYS A 14 8.49 4.51 -14.01
N GLU A 15 9.58 5.24 -13.89
CA GLU A 15 10.37 5.66 -15.04
C GLU A 15 11.04 4.43 -15.68
N ARG A 16 10.92 4.29 -16.99
CA ARG A 16 11.47 3.17 -17.77
C ARG A 16 12.85 3.44 -18.31
N SER A 17 13.17 4.71 -18.51
CA SER A 17 14.42 5.18 -19.17
C SER A 17 15.59 5.35 -18.20
N SER A 18 15.36 5.27 -16.88
CA SER A 18 16.41 5.40 -15.87
C SER A 18 16.16 4.56 -14.61
N THR A 19 17.08 4.66 -13.65
CA THR A 19 17.06 3.92 -12.37
C THR A 19 16.28 4.62 -11.27
N SER A 20 15.42 5.58 -11.59
CA SER A 20 14.58 6.30 -10.64
C SER A 20 13.73 5.38 -9.77
N ASP A 21 13.44 5.81 -8.55
CA ASP A 21 12.58 5.09 -7.61
C ASP A 21 11.18 4.85 -8.15
N HIS A 22 10.55 3.80 -7.68
CA HIS A 22 9.12 3.58 -7.84
C HIS A 22 8.32 4.59 -7.00
N ARG A 23 7.25 5.14 -7.54
CA ARG A 23 6.39 6.15 -6.92
C ARG A 23 4.98 5.61 -6.71
N LEU A 24 4.52 5.64 -5.47
CA LEU A 24 3.19 5.17 -5.07
C LEU A 24 2.38 6.32 -4.51
N HIS A 25 1.28 6.62 -5.18
CA HIS A 25 0.31 7.64 -4.77
C HIS A 25 -1.05 6.99 -4.56
N ASP A 26 -1.80 7.41 -3.55
CA ASP A 26 -3.18 6.98 -3.38
C ASP A 26 -4.08 8.11 -2.86
N SER A 27 -5.36 8.01 -3.20
CA SER A 27 -6.36 9.01 -2.86
C SER A 27 -6.74 9.00 -1.36
N SER A 28 -6.44 7.93 -0.62
CA SER A 28 -6.70 7.84 0.82
C SER A 28 -5.72 8.68 1.64
N ARG A 29 -4.46 8.78 1.20
CA ARG A 29 -3.44 9.62 1.84
C ARG A 29 -3.46 11.06 1.31
N GLY A 30 -4.01 11.25 0.12
CA GLY A 30 -3.99 12.50 -0.63
C GLY A 30 -3.02 12.43 -1.83
N ALA A 31 -3.38 13.07 -2.93
CA ALA A 31 -2.68 12.98 -4.21
C ALA A 31 -1.20 13.40 -4.11
N GLY A 32 -0.90 14.50 -3.41
CA GLY A 32 0.47 15.00 -3.23
C GLY A 32 1.35 14.17 -2.28
N LYS A 33 0.84 13.06 -1.73
CA LYS A 33 1.62 12.18 -0.84
C LYS A 33 2.24 11.04 -1.64
N VAL A 34 3.57 10.91 -1.58
CA VAL A 34 4.30 9.85 -2.27
C VAL A 34 5.05 8.94 -1.30
N LEU A 35 4.97 7.65 -1.57
CA LEU A 35 5.82 6.63 -0.98
C LEU A 35 6.64 5.94 -2.09
N ARG A 36 7.80 5.41 -1.73
CA ARG A 36 8.69 4.69 -2.65
C ARG A 36 8.79 3.23 -2.21
N SER A 37 8.34 2.30 -3.07
CA SER A 37 8.40 0.87 -2.73
C SER A 37 9.83 0.29 -2.80
N SER A 38 10.75 1.03 -3.42
CA SER A 38 12.18 0.70 -3.50
C SER A 38 13.02 1.29 -2.35
N SER A 39 12.38 2.00 -1.40
CA SER A 39 13.08 2.71 -0.32
C SER A 39 12.35 2.59 1.01
N SER A 40 13.12 2.57 2.10
CA SER A 40 12.60 2.65 3.48
C SER A 40 12.19 4.06 3.92
N ASP A 41 12.35 5.08 3.09
CA ASP A 41 12.07 6.47 3.46
C ASP A 41 10.63 6.70 3.93
N ALA A 42 10.46 7.75 4.73
CA ALA A 42 9.16 8.27 5.11
C ALA A 42 8.36 8.77 3.89
N GLU A 43 7.06 8.96 4.07
CA GLU A 43 6.19 9.64 3.11
C GLU A 43 6.71 11.05 2.83
N LEU A 44 6.69 11.42 1.57
CA LEU A 44 7.10 12.75 1.10
C LEU A 44 5.87 13.53 0.64
N ASP A 45 5.89 14.84 0.88
CA ASP A 45 4.98 15.79 0.26
C ASP A 45 5.57 16.21 -1.08
N ARG A 46 4.94 15.76 -2.17
CA ARG A 46 5.38 16.02 -3.55
C ARG A 46 4.16 16.14 -4.45
N ASP A 47 4.05 17.24 -5.16
CA ASP A 47 2.97 17.44 -6.12
C ASP A 47 3.23 16.73 -7.46
N GLU A 48 3.83 15.54 -7.43
CA GLU A 48 4.09 14.73 -8.62
C GLU A 48 2.78 14.30 -9.29
N ILE A 49 1.83 13.79 -8.50
CA ILE A 49 0.42 13.63 -8.86
C ILE A 49 -0.36 14.57 -7.95
N ASP A 50 -1.02 15.55 -8.51
CA ASP A 50 -1.75 16.58 -7.75
C ASP A 50 -3.24 16.27 -7.62
N SER A 51 -3.79 15.46 -8.51
CA SER A 51 -5.20 15.07 -8.43
C SER A 51 -5.51 13.74 -9.14
N PHE A 52 -6.47 13.01 -8.58
CA PHE A 52 -7.12 11.87 -9.23
C PHE A 52 -8.40 12.37 -9.88
N ILE A 53 -8.55 12.11 -11.18
CA ILE A 53 -9.69 12.57 -11.99
C ILE A 53 -10.52 11.39 -12.50
N THR A 54 -11.72 11.65 -12.97
CA THR A 54 -12.73 10.63 -13.35
C THR A 54 -12.21 9.57 -14.33
N ASP A 55 -11.23 9.90 -15.19
CA ASP A 55 -10.67 9.01 -16.20
C ASP A 55 -9.13 8.93 -16.12
N GLY A 56 -8.57 9.11 -14.93
CA GLY A 56 -7.13 9.06 -14.76
C GLY A 56 -6.60 9.94 -13.62
N PHE A 57 -5.46 10.59 -13.85
CA PHE A 57 -4.81 11.44 -12.86
C PHE A 57 -4.06 12.60 -13.52
N HIS A 58 -3.94 13.70 -12.80
CA HIS A 58 -3.17 14.85 -13.25
C HIS A 58 -1.75 14.81 -12.67
N ILE A 59 -0.76 15.05 -13.51
CA ILE A 59 0.65 15.15 -13.15
C ILE A 59 1.01 16.63 -13.14
N SER A 60 1.50 17.15 -12.02
CA SER A 60 2.05 18.49 -11.99
C SER A 60 3.41 18.53 -12.67
N GLY A 61 3.73 19.66 -13.29
CA GLY A 61 5.01 19.84 -13.98
C GLY A 61 6.19 20.16 -13.07
N THR A 62 5.99 20.20 -11.75
CA THR A 62 7.03 20.57 -10.80
C THR A 62 7.68 19.33 -10.22
N SER A 63 8.81 18.96 -10.78
CA SER A 63 9.70 18.05 -10.11
C SER A 63 10.88 18.84 -9.53
N ASP A 64 11.25 18.55 -8.34
CA ASP A 64 12.47 19.03 -7.72
C ASP A 64 13.69 18.13 -8.05
N GLY A 65 13.70 17.56 -9.23
CA GLY A 65 14.91 17.04 -9.87
C GLY A 65 15.41 15.68 -9.37
N ILE A 66 14.61 14.90 -8.64
CA ILE A 66 15.03 13.54 -8.24
C ILE A 66 13.92 12.53 -8.57
N GLY A 67 13.96 12.00 -9.79
CA GLY A 67 13.11 10.87 -10.18
C GLY A 67 11.63 11.19 -10.22
N ALA A 68 11.28 12.34 -10.79
CA ALA A 68 9.91 12.76 -11.00
C ALA A 68 9.14 11.83 -11.93
N VAL A 69 7.84 11.98 -11.93
CA VAL A 69 6.93 11.21 -12.80
C VAL A 69 6.68 11.89 -14.15
N ASN A 70 7.37 13.00 -14.45
CA ASN A 70 7.16 13.81 -15.66
C ASN A 70 8.40 14.58 -16.11
N GLU A 71 9.55 13.94 -16.18
CA GLU A 71 10.76 14.56 -16.73
C GLU A 71 10.74 14.59 -18.26
N ASN A 72 11.27 15.67 -18.82
CA ASN A 72 11.31 15.86 -20.28
C ASN A 72 12.08 14.72 -20.95
N SER A 73 11.55 14.20 -22.06
CA SER A 73 12.14 13.12 -22.87
C SER A 73 12.25 11.76 -22.16
N GLN A 74 11.71 11.59 -20.97
CA GLN A 74 11.69 10.30 -20.27
C GLN A 74 10.40 9.53 -20.57
N THR A 75 10.48 8.22 -20.40
CA THR A 75 9.34 7.32 -20.62
C THR A 75 8.93 6.65 -19.33
N TYR A 76 7.62 6.47 -19.13
CA TYR A 76 7.03 5.97 -17.90
C TYR A 76 6.06 4.82 -18.15
N VAL A 77 5.79 4.05 -17.10
CA VAL A 77 4.67 3.15 -16.99
C VAL A 77 3.92 3.49 -15.71
N ALA A 78 2.59 3.44 -15.75
CA ALA A 78 1.73 3.60 -14.59
C ALA A 78 0.75 2.43 -14.50
N TRP A 79 0.71 1.79 -13.35
CA TRP A 79 -0.33 0.83 -12.98
C TRP A 79 -1.37 1.54 -12.13
N ASN A 80 -2.63 1.30 -12.44
CA ASN A 80 -3.76 2.02 -11.86
C ASN A 80 -4.74 1.03 -11.24
N TRP A 81 -5.15 1.28 -10.01
CA TRP A 81 -6.16 0.48 -9.32
C TRP A 81 -7.30 1.34 -8.85
N LYS A 82 -8.51 0.81 -9.01
CA LYS A 82 -9.74 1.41 -8.49
C LYS A 82 -10.09 0.76 -7.16
N ALA A 83 -10.21 1.57 -6.12
CA ALA A 83 -10.83 1.18 -4.86
C ALA A 83 -12.27 1.72 -4.80
N ASN A 84 -12.53 2.87 -4.19
CA ASN A 84 -13.89 3.40 -4.01
C ASN A 84 -14.07 4.83 -4.53
N GLY A 85 -13.32 5.21 -5.59
CA GLY A 85 -13.44 6.50 -6.26
C GLY A 85 -13.13 7.70 -5.35
N GLY A 86 -12.10 7.59 -4.52
CA GLY A 86 -11.68 8.62 -3.57
C GLY A 86 -12.49 8.67 -2.27
N THR A 87 -13.54 7.85 -2.14
CA THR A 87 -14.39 7.86 -0.94
C THR A 87 -13.87 6.90 0.11
N THR A 88 -13.47 7.43 1.26
CA THR A 88 -13.04 6.67 2.43
C THR A 88 -14.16 6.50 3.44
N SER A 89 -14.06 5.48 4.28
CA SER A 89 -14.96 5.26 5.42
C SER A 89 -14.17 4.86 6.67
N SER A 90 -14.70 5.23 7.84
CA SER A 90 -14.21 4.74 9.12
C SER A 90 -14.59 3.27 9.28
N ASN A 91 -13.64 2.47 9.74
CA ASN A 91 -13.85 1.04 10.05
C ASN A 91 -13.47 0.78 11.50
N THR A 92 -14.41 0.22 12.27
CA THR A 92 -14.30 -0.07 13.72
C THR A 92 -14.34 -1.57 14.01
N ASP A 93 -14.14 -2.43 13.02
CA ASP A 93 -14.12 -3.89 13.22
C ASP A 93 -12.92 -4.33 14.07
N GLY A 94 -11.82 -3.60 14.01
CA GLY A 94 -10.61 -3.85 14.80
C GLY A 94 -10.57 -3.07 16.11
N SER A 95 -9.60 -3.41 16.98
CA SER A 95 -9.32 -2.65 18.22
C SER A 95 -8.81 -1.24 17.93
N ILE A 96 -8.18 -1.03 16.77
CA ILE A 96 -7.77 0.27 16.25
C ILE A 96 -8.75 0.68 15.15
N THR A 97 -9.36 1.85 15.28
CA THR A 97 -10.13 2.44 14.19
C THR A 97 -9.23 2.73 13.01
N SER A 98 -9.58 2.18 11.85
CA SER A 98 -8.90 2.46 10.58
C SER A 98 -9.79 3.29 9.65
N THR A 99 -9.17 3.94 8.68
CA THR A 99 -9.87 4.56 7.55
C THR A 99 -9.60 3.72 6.32
N VAL A 100 -10.66 3.24 5.68
CA VAL A 100 -10.55 2.29 4.57
C VAL A 100 -11.14 2.86 3.28
N GLN A 101 -10.52 2.47 2.18
CA GLN A 101 -11.07 2.63 0.84
C GLN A 101 -11.00 1.26 0.16
N ALA A 102 -12.09 0.51 0.19
CA ALA A 102 -12.15 -0.89 -0.20
C ALA A 102 -12.98 -1.10 -1.47
N ASN A 103 -12.48 -1.94 -2.36
CA ASN A 103 -13.19 -2.51 -3.49
C ASN A 103 -13.29 -4.02 -3.30
N THR A 104 -14.41 -4.48 -2.78
CA THR A 104 -14.65 -5.90 -2.51
C THR A 104 -14.75 -6.75 -3.78
N THR A 105 -15.10 -6.13 -4.92
CA THR A 105 -15.15 -6.81 -6.23
C THR A 105 -13.76 -7.01 -6.83
N ALA A 106 -12.87 -6.02 -6.68
CA ALA A 106 -11.49 -6.10 -7.16
C ALA A 106 -10.54 -6.74 -6.15
N GLY A 107 -10.98 -6.94 -4.91
CA GLY A 107 -10.18 -7.54 -3.85
C GLY A 107 -9.02 -6.65 -3.36
N LEU A 108 -9.20 -5.32 -3.38
CA LEU A 108 -8.21 -4.34 -2.96
C LEU A 108 -8.77 -3.42 -1.88
N SER A 109 -7.98 -3.16 -0.84
CA SER A 109 -8.25 -2.08 0.13
C SER A 109 -7.00 -1.26 0.42
N VAL A 110 -7.17 0.06 0.44
CA VAL A 110 -6.19 1.02 0.96
C VAL A 110 -6.64 1.41 2.37
N ILE A 111 -5.76 1.18 3.34
CA ILE A 111 -6.08 1.30 4.77
C ILE A 111 -5.10 2.27 5.40
N THR A 112 -5.59 3.31 6.08
CA THR A 112 -4.75 4.18 6.90
C THR A 112 -5.14 4.06 8.37
N TYR A 113 -4.16 4.08 9.28
CA TYR A 113 -4.38 3.93 10.72
C TYR A 113 -3.25 4.53 11.54
N THR A 114 -3.50 4.70 12.83
CA THR A 114 -2.49 5.05 13.84
C THR A 114 -2.22 3.83 14.70
N GLY A 115 -0.96 3.43 14.82
CA GLY A 115 -0.58 2.22 15.58
C GLY A 115 -0.87 2.35 17.08
N GLY A 116 -1.27 1.26 17.70
CA GLY A 116 -1.53 1.13 19.13
C GLY A 116 -0.30 0.72 19.94
N GLY A 117 0.68 0.08 19.30
CA GLY A 117 1.95 -0.34 19.90
C GLY A 117 1.95 -1.74 20.52
N SER A 118 0.82 -2.42 20.58
CA SER A 118 0.69 -3.73 21.21
C SER A 118 0.57 -4.86 20.18
N ALA A 119 1.33 -5.94 20.36
CA ALA A 119 1.10 -7.16 19.59
C ALA A 119 -0.34 -7.66 19.85
N GLY A 120 -1.05 -8.03 18.79
CA GLY A 120 -2.44 -8.45 18.88
C GLY A 120 -3.46 -7.31 18.65
N ASP A 121 -3.03 -6.05 18.53
CA ASP A 121 -3.89 -5.00 18.01
C ASP A 121 -4.46 -5.42 16.65
N THR A 122 -5.66 -4.96 16.32
CA THR A 122 -6.33 -5.30 15.06
C THR A 122 -6.80 -4.07 14.32
N ILE A 123 -6.74 -4.12 12.98
CA ILE A 123 -7.31 -3.09 12.09
C ILE A 123 -8.34 -3.73 11.17
N GLY A 124 -9.47 -3.05 10.94
CA GLY A 124 -10.42 -3.43 9.92
C GLY A 124 -9.90 -3.08 8.52
N HIS A 125 -10.18 -3.92 7.52
CA HIS A 125 -9.72 -3.73 6.14
C HIS A 125 -10.85 -3.47 5.14
N GLY A 126 -12.11 -3.64 5.52
CA GLY A 126 -13.29 -3.35 4.69
C GLY A 126 -13.50 -4.29 3.49
N LEU A 127 -12.69 -5.34 3.33
CA LEU A 127 -12.93 -6.40 2.34
C LEU A 127 -13.89 -7.44 2.92
N ASN A 128 -14.54 -8.20 2.05
CA ASN A 128 -15.45 -9.30 2.42
C ASN A 128 -14.77 -10.68 2.47
N SER A 129 -13.46 -10.71 2.25
CA SER A 129 -12.62 -11.91 2.25
C SER A 129 -11.30 -11.64 2.95
N ALA A 130 -10.71 -12.68 3.55
CA ALA A 130 -9.41 -12.56 4.20
C ALA A 130 -8.32 -12.15 3.19
N PRO A 131 -7.55 -11.10 3.46
CA PRO A 131 -6.40 -10.74 2.64
C PRO A 131 -5.39 -11.87 2.55
N GLU A 132 -4.87 -12.10 1.34
CA GLU A 132 -3.81 -13.07 1.05
C GLU A 132 -2.45 -12.40 0.94
N GLN A 133 -2.45 -11.08 0.75
CA GLN A 133 -1.25 -10.25 0.76
C GLN A 133 -1.56 -8.90 1.41
N VAL A 134 -0.64 -8.41 2.26
CA VAL A 134 -0.75 -7.10 2.90
C VAL A 134 0.61 -6.42 2.92
N TRP A 135 0.71 -5.24 2.35
CA TRP A 135 1.90 -4.39 2.38
C TRP A 135 1.72 -3.30 3.42
N PHE A 136 2.59 -3.27 4.42
CA PHE A 136 2.57 -2.25 5.46
C PHE A 136 3.69 -1.25 5.26
N LYS A 137 3.40 0.02 5.47
CA LYS A 137 4.40 1.09 5.42
C LYS A 137 4.15 2.16 6.48
N ARG A 138 5.19 2.46 7.25
CA ARG A 138 5.20 3.61 8.14
C ARG A 138 5.30 4.89 7.32
N ARG A 139 4.41 5.88 7.63
CA ARG A 139 4.33 7.14 6.89
C ARG A 139 5.26 8.20 7.46
N GLY A 140 5.23 8.44 8.76
CA GLY A 140 5.88 9.57 9.42
C GLY A 140 7.38 9.43 9.67
N ALA A 141 8.00 8.28 9.39
CA ALA A 141 9.43 8.04 9.57
C ALA A 141 9.93 6.90 8.70
N THR A 142 11.25 6.78 8.61
CA THR A 142 11.93 5.65 7.95
C THR A 142 11.47 4.32 8.55
N GLY A 143 11.21 3.35 7.71
CA GLY A 143 10.82 1.99 8.05
C GLY A 143 10.65 1.16 6.79
N ASN A 144 11.04 -0.10 6.83
CA ASN A 144 10.92 -0.98 5.67
C ASN A 144 9.45 -1.24 5.32
N TRP A 145 9.21 -1.58 4.07
CA TRP A 145 7.96 -2.16 3.63
C TRP A 145 7.86 -3.60 4.10
N MET A 146 7.02 -3.86 5.07
CA MET A 146 6.76 -5.22 5.53
C MET A 146 5.61 -5.84 4.76
N ASN A 147 5.83 -7.00 4.18
CA ASN A 147 4.85 -7.67 3.34
C ASN A 147 4.48 -9.03 3.93
N TYR A 148 3.23 -9.19 4.34
CA TYR A 148 2.61 -10.48 4.61
C TYR A 148 2.18 -11.13 3.29
N VAL A 149 2.50 -12.40 3.12
CA VAL A 149 2.09 -13.22 1.98
C VAL A 149 1.58 -14.56 2.51
N LYS A 150 0.30 -14.84 2.39
CA LYS A 150 -0.34 -16.06 2.89
C LYS A 150 0.34 -17.34 2.41
N ALA A 151 0.75 -17.39 1.15
CA ALA A 151 1.44 -18.54 0.56
C ALA A 151 2.81 -18.83 1.22
N MET A 152 3.39 -17.88 1.96
CA MET A 152 4.63 -18.03 2.72
C MET A 152 4.41 -18.39 4.19
N GLY A 153 3.14 -18.41 4.64
CA GLY A 153 2.77 -18.56 6.05
C GLY A 153 2.75 -17.23 6.82
N ASN A 154 2.25 -17.28 8.04
CA ASN A 154 2.06 -16.12 8.91
C ASN A 154 3.17 -15.94 9.98
N ASP A 155 4.23 -16.71 9.89
CA ASP A 155 5.37 -16.76 10.83
C ASP A 155 6.53 -15.84 10.42
N GLY A 156 6.38 -15.08 9.33
CA GLY A 156 7.42 -14.20 8.80
C GLY A 156 6.91 -13.25 7.72
N TYR A 157 7.84 -12.55 7.10
CA TYR A 157 7.55 -11.53 6.07
C TYR A 157 8.69 -11.42 5.05
N ILE A 158 8.43 -10.72 3.97
CA ILE A 158 9.45 -10.19 3.05
C ILE A 158 9.37 -8.68 3.01
N ASN A 159 10.47 -8.02 2.67
CA ASN A 159 10.50 -6.58 2.46
C ASN A 159 10.46 -6.27 0.96
N LEU A 160 9.66 -5.29 0.53
CA LEU A 160 9.65 -4.85 -0.88
C LEU A 160 10.90 -4.02 -1.23
N ASP A 161 11.45 -3.33 -0.25
CA ASP A 161 12.59 -2.41 -0.37
C ASP A 161 13.94 -3.07 -0.09
N ARG A 162 14.01 -4.40 -0.02
CA ARG A 162 15.22 -5.15 0.29
C ARG A 162 15.36 -6.40 -0.59
N THR A 163 16.56 -6.93 -0.63
CA THR A 163 16.92 -8.14 -1.41
C THR A 163 17.01 -9.41 -0.56
N ASN A 164 16.73 -9.34 0.75
CA ASN A 164 16.71 -10.50 1.62
C ASN A 164 15.48 -11.39 1.35
N GLY A 165 15.62 -12.69 1.56
CA GLY A 165 14.51 -13.63 1.53
C GLY A 165 13.54 -13.44 2.71
N LYS A 166 12.68 -14.44 2.95
CA LYS A 166 11.75 -14.44 4.09
C LYS A 166 12.50 -14.25 5.41
N ASP A 167 12.06 -13.27 6.18
CA ASP A 167 12.54 -13.02 7.54
C ASP A 167 11.56 -13.66 8.53
N THR A 168 12.05 -14.51 9.41
CA THR A 168 11.30 -15.21 10.46
C THR A 168 11.57 -14.64 11.85
N GLY A 169 12.25 -13.50 11.96
CA GLY A 169 12.50 -12.79 13.22
C GLY A 169 11.25 -12.16 13.85
N GLY A 170 10.08 -12.50 13.37
CA GLY A 170 8.78 -12.06 13.85
C GLY A 170 7.71 -12.12 12.77
N SER A 171 6.48 -11.78 13.11
CA SER A 171 5.33 -11.80 12.20
C SER A 171 4.65 -10.43 12.14
N PRO A 172 4.43 -9.87 10.94
CA PRO A 172 3.66 -8.63 10.78
C PRO A 172 2.19 -8.80 11.16
N VAL A 173 1.68 -10.02 11.08
CA VAL A 173 0.29 -10.38 11.42
C VAL A 173 0.19 -11.16 12.74
N ASN A 174 1.18 -11.00 13.62
CA ASN A 174 1.22 -11.64 14.94
C ASN A 174 0.97 -13.17 14.89
N SER A 175 1.53 -13.85 13.91
CA SER A 175 1.33 -15.29 13.64
C SER A 175 -0.13 -15.72 13.52
N THR A 176 -0.99 -14.80 13.13
CA THR A 176 -2.43 -15.01 12.96
C THR A 176 -2.84 -14.57 11.55
N ASP A 177 -3.36 -15.50 10.75
CA ASP A 177 -3.83 -15.14 9.42
C ASP A 177 -4.95 -14.09 9.50
N PRO A 178 -4.98 -13.11 8.59
CA PRO A 178 -6.08 -12.17 8.48
C PRO A 178 -7.43 -12.91 8.37
N SER A 179 -8.45 -12.37 9.04
CA SER A 179 -9.82 -12.84 8.91
C SER A 179 -10.52 -12.16 7.72
N SER A 180 -11.82 -12.39 7.55
CA SER A 180 -12.63 -11.68 6.56
C SER A 180 -12.94 -10.22 6.92
N SER A 181 -12.59 -9.77 8.12
CA SER A 181 -12.88 -8.40 8.60
C SER A 181 -11.67 -7.67 9.16
N VAL A 182 -10.72 -8.37 9.80
CA VAL A 182 -9.59 -7.73 10.48
C VAL A 182 -8.24 -8.37 10.14
N ILE A 183 -7.19 -7.56 10.25
CA ILE A 183 -5.78 -7.96 10.25
C ILE A 183 -5.27 -7.77 11.67
N THR A 184 -4.71 -8.83 12.26
CA THR A 184 -4.01 -8.77 13.55
C THR A 184 -2.60 -8.24 13.33
N LEU A 185 -2.14 -7.30 14.13
CA LEU A 185 -0.85 -6.62 13.98
C LEU A 185 0.19 -7.18 14.96
N GLY A 186 1.41 -7.39 14.47
CA GLY A 186 2.59 -7.58 15.32
C GLY A 186 3.03 -6.28 15.99
N SER A 187 4.06 -6.36 16.84
CA SER A 187 4.58 -5.21 17.60
C SER A 187 5.68 -4.40 16.89
N PHE A 188 5.90 -4.63 15.59
CA PHE A 188 6.97 -3.92 14.87
C PHE A 188 6.70 -2.42 14.76
N GLN A 189 7.74 -1.62 15.02
CA GLN A 189 7.68 -0.16 14.81
C GLN A 189 7.36 0.22 13.35
N SER A 190 7.67 -0.65 12.38
CA SER A 190 7.40 -0.44 10.96
C SER A 190 5.93 -0.56 10.58
N LEU A 191 5.08 -1.15 11.44
CA LEU A 191 3.65 -1.34 11.16
C LEU A 191 2.69 -1.03 12.33
N ASN A 192 3.14 -1.05 13.59
CA ASN A 192 2.25 -0.84 14.74
C ASN A 192 2.92 -0.10 15.92
N GLY A 193 3.93 0.74 15.68
CA GLY A 193 4.49 1.57 16.75
C GLY A 193 3.45 2.56 17.28
N ASN A 194 3.37 2.71 18.61
CA ASN A 194 2.41 3.58 19.27
C ASN A 194 2.44 5.01 18.70
N THR A 195 1.28 5.59 18.42
CA THR A 195 1.07 6.95 17.87
C THR A 195 1.64 7.21 16.48
N ASN A 196 2.28 6.25 15.85
CA ASN A 196 2.79 6.40 14.49
C ASN A 196 1.68 6.16 13.45
N THR A 197 1.78 6.83 12.31
CA THR A 197 0.84 6.69 11.21
C THR A 197 1.33 5.73 10.15
N TYR A 198 0.41 4.94 9.59
CA TYR A 198 0.68 3.88 8.63
C TYR A 198 -0.29 3.90 7.47
N VAL A 199 0.13 3.26 6.39
CA VAL A 199 -0.74 2.79 5.32
C VAL A 199 -0.53 1.29 5.13
N ALA A 200 -1.61 0.56 4.87
CA ALA A 200 -1.56 -0.81 4.41
C ALA A 200 -2.37 -0.97 3.13
N TYR A 201 -1.83 -1.76 2.20
CA TYR A 201 -2.51 -2.18 0.97
C TYR A 201 -2.80 -3.66 1.12
N ALA A 202 -4.09 -4.01 1.18
CA ALA A 202 -4.55 -5.37 1.41
C ALA A 202 -5.21 -5.92 0.15
N PHE A 203 -4.90 -7.19 -0.17
CA PHE A 203 -5.36 -7.85 -1.38
C PHE A 203 -5.86 -9.26 -1.09
N HIS A 204 -6.91 -9.68 -1.78
CA HIS A 204 -7.29 -11.09 -1.89
C HIS A 204 -7.47 -11.50 -3.36
N SER A 205 -7.35 -12.80 -3.63
CA SER A 205 -7.59 -13.34 -4.97
C SER A 205 -9.05 -13.16 -5.39
N VAL A 206 -9.25 -12.81 -6.66
CA VAL A 206 -10.57 -12.72 -7.30
C VAL A 206 -10.53 -13.54 -8.57
N GLU A 207 -11.42 -14.52 -8.68
CA GLU A 207 -11.47 -15.45 -9.82
C GLU A 207 -11.64 -14.68 -11.14
N GLY A 208 -10.81 -15.02 -12.12
CA GLY A 208 -10.80 -14.38 -13.43
C GLY A 208 -10.16 -12.99 -13.47
N TYR A 209 -9.71 -12.45 -12.31
CA TYR A 209 -9.14 -11.11 -12.22
C TYR A 209 -7.74 -11.08 -11.60
N SER A 210 -7.55 -11.62 -10.40
CA SER A 210 -6.26 -11.60 -9.70
C SER A 210 -6.04 -12.87 -8.89
N LYS A 211 -4.77 -13.27 -8.72
CA LYS A 211 -4.38 -14.38 -7.87
C LYS A 211 -3.05 -14.10 -7.18
N PHE A 212 -2.97 -14.41 -5.88
CA PHE A 212 -1.77 -14.31 -5.06
C PHE A 212 -1.29 -15.72 -4.69
N GLY A 213 0.01 -15.96 -4.80
CA GLY A 213 0.57 -17.27 -4.55
C GLY A 213 2.09 -17.28 -4.66
N SER A 214 2.67 -18.47 -4.68
CA SER A 214 4.09 -18.75 -4.86
C SER A 214 4.32 -19.74 -5.99
N TYR A 215 5.51 -19.74 -6.55
CA TYR A 215 5.96 -20.72 -7.53
C TYR A 215 7.41 -21.10 -7.26
N ASN A 216 7.82 -22.25 -7.74
CA ASN A 216 9.22 -22.68 -7.72
C ASN A 216 9.84 -22.40 -9.08
N GLY A 217 11.06 -21.84 -9.10
CA GLY A 217 11.88 -21.65 -10.30
C GLY A 217 12.81 -22.81 -10.56
#